data_4e81ede275fb37baed3bf09538db819d
#
_entry.id   4e81ede275fb37baed3bf09538db819d
#
_cell.length_a   1.000
_cell.length_b   1.000
_cell.length_c   1.000
_cell.angle_alpha   90.00
_cell.angle_beta   90.00
_cell.angle_gamma   90.00
#
_symmetry.space_group_name_H-M   'P 1'
#
loop_
_entity.id
_entity.type
_entity.pdbx_description
1 polymer ?
#
loop_
_entity_poly.entity_id
_entity_poly.type
_entity_poly.pdbx_seq_one_letter_code
_entity_poly.pdbx_strand_id
1 'polypeptide(L)'
;MSTTSVRKLSVIDSAFLFAETTECPMHVGSMTIVKLPEGYTGDFFEDLLKLFSERIHLAKSLKYKLAPAPFDIDRPSWVEDEDFDVVRHVMRATVPAPADRDTLQRLCGWMHAKPLNRARPLWEAYVFDGLPNNEAAIYTKMHHALIDGGAGAALTELLYDVSPNPPPRPVETAHAAGAVKRQEVRDIASSMMAAYAELWRMPLTRGTDMKAFELPRTGGSDLASVIVDAAIHNIEWPLRVAANMPEILQSLGSALTNALKPDALEALASLQAPSTVLNVQISSERSFAGVSLSMARVKALAAKSGGKVNDVVLALSSGVLRRYLLEIDALPNRTLTSFVPISAREAGNVELKNQVFGMVVPLATDLADPKARMESILAQANRSKELVNPFRPLVPHLAEVPTFGTPMIFQLLSTFMGRSQMADVIPPAINVVVSNIFFSKRPFYIAGAELTHVYPMSIVVHGQALNITVHGYRDELDFGLMAAGNVVPHVECIGDMLVDELVALEKAYGIAA
;
A
#
# COMPACT_ATOMS: atom_id res chain seq x y z
N MET A 1 -29.80 15.45 -13.46
CA MET A 1 -29.30 15.83 -12.12
C MET A 1 -28.18 14.85 -11.79
N SER A 2 -26.94 15.22 -11.94
CA SER A 2 -25.81 14.38 -11.55
C SER A 2 -25.69 14.46 -10.04
N THR A 3 -26.05 13.41 -9.33
CA THR A 3 -25.75 13.26 -7.91
C THR A 3 -24.26 13.09 -7.80
N THR A 4 -23.55 14.08 -7.25
CA THR A 4 -22.15 13.94 -6.85
C THR A 4 -22.09 12.73 -5.92
N SER A 5 -21.54 11.62 -6.37
CA SER A 5 -21.53 10.39 -5.58
C SER A 5 -20.55 10.58 -4.42
N VAL A 6 -21.07 10.91 -3.25
CA VAL A 6 -20.32 10.90 -2.01
C VAL A 6 -20.02 9.45 -1.66
N ARG A 7 -18.75 9.06 -1.72
CA ARG A 7 -18.30 7.69 -1.42
C ARG A 7 -17.59 7.64 -0.07
N LYS A 8 -18.19 6.97 0.90
CA LYS A 8 -17.56 6.74 2.20
C LYS A 8 -16.32 5.85 2.07
N LEU A 9 -15.26 6.17 2.80
CA LEU A 9 -14.06 5.34 2.82
C LEU A 9 -14.35 3.96 3.43
N SER A 10 -13.62 2.96 2.99
CA SER A 10 -13.62 1.65 3.66
C SER A 10 -13.01 1.76 5.07
N VAL A 11 -13.22 0.74 5.90
CA VAL A 11 -12.60 0.68 7.24
C VAL A 11 -11.08 0.69 7.12
N ILE A 12 -10.54 -0.10 6.19
CA ILE A 12 -9.09 -0.25 5.97
C ILE A 12 -8.49 1.08 5.47
N ASP A 13 -9.14 1.73 4.48
CA ASP A 13 -8.68 3.02 3.96
C ASP A 13 -8.68 4.10 5.04
N SER A 14 -9.72 4.10 5.89
CA SER A 14 -9.82 5.01 7.02
C SER A 14 -8.76 4.75 8.09
N ALA A 15 -8.40 3.49 8.32
CA ALA A 15 -7.35 3.13 9.29
C ALA A 15 -6.01 3.78 8.94
N PHE A 16 -5.64 3.86 7.66
CA PHE A 16 -4.44 4.57 7.23
C PHE A 16 -4.50 6.07 7.56
N LEU A 17 -5.67 6.72 7.37
CA LEU A 17 -5.83 8.13 7.71
C LEU A 17 -5.73 8.41 9.20
N PHE A 18 -6.26 7.51 10.03
CA PHE A 18 -6.25 7.67 11.50
C PHE A 18 -4.93 7.25 12.13
N ALA A 19 -4.18 6.35 11.48
CA ALA A 19 -2.84 5.97 11.91
C ALA A 19 -1.77 7.00 11.51
N GLU A 20 -2.09 7.93 10.60
CA GLU A 20 -1.12 8.93 10.13
C GLU A 20 -0.77 9.94 11.23
N THR A 21 0.53 10.08 11.49
CA THR A 21 1.12 11.13 12.33
C THR A 21 2.23 11.84 11.54
N THR A 22 2.78 12.91 12.10
CA THR A 22 3.92 13.60 11.49
C THR A 22 5.14 12.68 11.34
N GLU A 23 5.34 11.78 12.30
CA GLU A 23 6.43 10.81 12.31
C GLU A 23 6.14 9.61 11.40
N CYS A 24 4.87 9.30 11.18
CA CYS A 24 4.41 8.16 10.39
C CYS A 24 3.44 8.61 9.28
N PRO A 25 3.91 9.30 8.23
CA PRO A 25 3.06 9.58 7.07
C PRO A 25 2.60 8.28 6.41
N MET A 26 1.31 8.20 6.10
CA MET A 26 0.68 6.99 5.55
C MET A 26 0.50 7.07 4.03
N HIS A 27 1.55 7.45 3.34
CA HIS A 27 1.57 7.48 1.87
C HIS A 27 2.60 6.50 1.31
N VAL A 28 2.35 6.07 0.11
CA VAL A 28 3.24 5.27 -0.74
C VAL A 28 3.58 6.05 -1.99
N GLY A 29 4.62 5.65 -2.68
CA GLY A 29 5.04 6.31 -3.90
C GLY A 29 6.01 5.48 -4.71
N SER A 30 6.61 6.11 -5.69
CA SER A 30 7.71 5.54 -6.46
C SER A 30 8.66 6.62 -6.95
N MET A 31 9.92 6.26 -7.04
CA MET A 31 10.91 6.97 -7.84
C MET A 31 11.02 6.23 -9.17
N THR A 32 10.46 6.82 -10.21
CA THR A 32 10.43 6.26 -11.57
C THR A 32 11.50 6.95 -12.40
N ILE A 33 12.32 6.17 -13.09
CA ILE A 33 13.33 6.68 -14.02
C ILE A 33 12.82 6.46 -15.44
N VAL A 34 12.92 7.48 -16.24
CA VAL A 34 12.55 7.44 -17.65
C VAL A 34 13.72 7.87 -18.53
N LYS A 35 13.83 7.25 -19.67
CA LYS A 35 14.78 7.63 -20.72
C LYS A 35 14.06 8.45 -21.76
N LEU A 36 14.54 9.67 -21.96
CA LEU A 36 13.99 10.58 -22.98
C LEU A 36 14.30 10.04 -24.39
N PRO A 37 13.44 10.33 -25.39
CA PRO A 37 13.71 9.97 -26.78
C PRO A 37 15.06 10.50 -27.26
N GLU A 38 15.69 9.78 -28.19
CA GLU A 38 16.94 10.24 -28.79
C GLU A 38 16.72 11.58 -29.53
N GLY A 39 17.58 12.56 -29.27
CA GLY A 39 17.45 13.91 -29.84
C GLY A 39 16.31 14.74 -29.26
N TYR A 40 15.74 14.35 -28.12
CA TYR A 40 14.70 15.14 -27.44
C TYR A 40 15.21 16.53 -27.08
N THR A 41 14.51 17.58 -27.54
CA THR A 41 14.83 18.99 -27.28
C THR A 41 13.68 19.74 -26.60
N GLY A 42 12.61 19.03 -26.22
CA GLY A 42 11.45 19.60 -25.54
C GLY A 42 11.69 19.87 -24.06
N ASP A 43 10.64 20.25 -23.38
CA ASP A 43 10.59 20.38 -21.93
C ASP A 43 9.75 19.23 -21.35
N PHE A 44 10.41 18.25 -20.73
CA PHE A 44 9.74 17.03 -20.27
C PHE A 44 8.69 17.31 -19.18
N PHE A 45 8.91 18.32 -18.34
CA PHE A 45 7.92 18.72 -17.35
C PHE A 45 6.64 19.25 -18.01
N GLU A 46 6.77 20.13 -19.01
CA GLU A 46 5.61 20.68 -19.72
C GLU A 46 4.85 19.60 -20.50
N ASP A 47 5.57 18.66 -21.14
CA ASP A 47 4.96 17.53 -21.84
C ASP A 47 4.22 16.61 -20.88
N LEU A 48 4.78 16.35 -19.69
CA LEU A 48 4.15 15.55 -18.66
C LEU A 48 2.93 16.24 -18.06
N LEU A 49 3.03 17.53 -17.75
CA LEU A 49 1.92 18.33 -17.24
C LEU A 49 0.75 18.37 -18.22
N LYS A 50 1.03 18.52 -19.50
CA LYS A 50 0.04 18.46 -20.58
C LYS A 50 -0.63 17.08 -20.60
N LEU A 51 0.15 15.99 -20.57
CA LEU A 51 -0.37 14.63 -20.55
C LEU A 51 -1.30 14.38 -19.34
N PHE A 52 -0.91 14.82 -18.15
CA PHE A 52 -1.76 14.70 -16.97
C PHE A 52 -3.05 15.51 -17.14
N SER A 53 -2.97 16.76 -17.65
CA SER A 53 -4.14 17.60 -17.91
C SER A 53 -5.14 16.95 -18.86
N GLU A 54 -4.63 16.26 -19.88
CA GLU A 54 -5.44 15.57 -20.89
C GLU A 54 -6.06 14.26 -20.36
N ARG A 55 -5.42 13.57 -19.40
CA ARG A 55 -5.81 12.21 -18.97
C ARG A 55 -6.41 12.11 -17.57
N ILE A 56 -6.31 13.15 -16.76
CA ILE A 56 -6.79 13.10 -15.36
C ILE A 56 -8.27 12.73 -15.24
N HIS A 57 -9.08 13.03 -16.27
CA HIS A 57 -10.48 12.66 -16.32
C HIS A 57 -10.71 11.14 -16.39
N LEU A 58 -9.72 10.35 -16.87
CA LEU A 58 -9.75 8.89 -16.89
C LEU A 58 -9.49 8.31 -15.49
N ALA A 59 -8.77 9.04 -14.64
CA ALA A 59 -8.40 8.65 -13.28
C ALA A 59 -9.19 9.47 -12.25
N LYS A 60 -10.52 9.34 -12.26
CA LYS A 60 -11.44 10.16 -11.42
C LYS A 60 -11.05 10.16 -9.93
N SER A 61 -10.50 9.07 -9.42
CA SER A 61 -10.04 8.98 -8.02
C SER A 61 -8.97 10.03 -7.67
N LEU A 62 -8.17 10.48 -8.63
CA LEU A 62 -7.17 11.52 -8.44
C LEU A 62 -7.75 12.93 -8.31
N LYS A 63 -9.05 13.11 -8.54
CA LYS A 63 -9.78 14.38 -8.36
C LYS A 63 -10.58 14.42 -7.06
N TYR A 64 -10.59 13.33 -6.27
CA TYR A 64 -11.34 13.28 -5.02
C TYR A 64 -10.48 13.75 -3.86
N LYS A 65 -11.05 14.63 -3.03
CA LYS A 65 -10.50 15.05 -1.73
C LYS A 65 -11.31 14.47 -0.58
N LEU A 66 -10.74 14.53 0.62
CA LEU A 66 -11.41 14.12 1.84
C LEU A 66 -12.46 15.17 2.27
N ALA A 67 -13.68 14.70 2.54
CA ALA A 67 -14.64 15.40 3.36
C ALA A 67 -14.68 14.71 4.73
N PRO A 68 -14.13 15.36 5.80
CA PRO A 68 -14.13 14.78 7.13
C PRO A 68 -15.54 14.66 7.67
N ALA A 69 -15.81 13.63 8.44
CA ALA A 69 -17.05 13.55 9.20
C ALA A 69 -17.03 14.61 10.32
N PRO A 70 -18.20 15.24 10.63
CA PRO A 70 -18.26 16.18 11.74
C PRO A 70 -17.78 15.54 13.03
N PHE A 71 -16.89 16.25 13.75
CA PHE A 71 -16.24 15.79 15.00
C PHE A 71 -15.48 14.46 14.92
N ASP A 72 -15.12 14.01 13.72
CA ASP A 72 -14.45 12.73 13.46
C ASP A 72 -15.17 11.52 14.11
N ILE A 73 -16.49 11.59 14.25
CA ILE A 73 -17.29 10.50 14.86
C ILE A 73 -17.48 9.31 13.93
N ASP A 74 -17.23 9.48 12.63
CA ASP A 74 -17.33 8.45 11.61
C ASP A 74 -16.23 8.61 10.55
N ARG A 75 -16.17 7.65 9.62
CA ARG A 75 -15.22 7.65 8.51
C ARG A 75 -15.46 8.84 7.58
N PRO A 76 -14.40 9.48 7.08
CA PRO A 76 -14.52 10.51 6.07
C PRO A 76 -15.08 9.95 4.76
N SER A 77 -15.48 10.85 3.88
CA SER A 77 -15.99 10.53 2.55
C SER A 77 -15.09 11.12 1.48
N TRP A 78 -15.03 10.48 0.32
CA TRP A 78 -14.46 11.04 -0.89
C TRP A 78 -15.47 11.94 -1.58
N VAL A 79 -15.11 13.17 -1.88
CA VAL A 79 -15.89 14.14 -2.65
C VAL A 79 -15.04 14.66 -3.80
N GLU A 80 -15.64 14.93 -4.94
CA GLU A 80 -14.93 15.56 -6.06
C GLU A 80 -14.47 16.97 -5.67
N ASP A 81 -13.22 17.30 -5.96
CA ASP A 81 -12.67 18.63 -5.74
C ASP A 81 -13.05 19.54 -6.92
N GLU A 82 -14.02 20.42 -6.69
CA GLU A 82 -14.50 21.37 -7.72
C GLU A 82 -13.42 22.38 -8.15
N ASP A 83 -12.45 22.64 -7.26
CA ASP A 83 -11.30 23.53 -7.50
C ASP A 83 -10.03 22.76 -7.91
N PHE A 84 -10.18 21.51 -8.38
CA PHE A 84 -9.06 20.69 -8.78
C PHE A 84 -8.24 21.35 -9.89
N ASP A 85 -6.94 21.47 -9.65
CA ASP A 85 -5.98 22.00 -10.59
C ASP A 85 -4.73 21.10 -10.60
N VAL A 86 -4.45 20.48 -11.73
CA VAL A 86 -3.33 19.56 -11.91
C VAL A 86 -1.97 20.21 -11.64
N VAL A 87 -1.82 21.52 -11.88
CA VAL A 87 -0.59 22.28 -11.62
C VAL A 87 -0.22 22.28 -10.14
N ARG A 88 -1.19 22.11 -9.26
CA ARG A 88 -0.97 22.01 -7.81
C ARG A 88 -0.52 20.63 -7.35
N HIS A 89 -0.51 19.66 -8.25
CA HIS A 89 -0.20 18.26 -7.99
C HIS A 89 1.04 17.77 -8.75
N VAL A 90 1.33 18.36 -9.91
CA VAL A 90 2.50 18.03 -10.73
C VAL A 90 3.46 19.21 -10.68
N MET A 91 4.63 19.02 -10.08
CA MET A 91 5.58 20.08 -9.76
C MET A 91 6.94 19.78 -10.37
N ARG A 92 7.63 20.81 -10.84
CA ARG A 92 9.03 20.70 -11.25
C ARG A 92 9.93 20.73 -10.02
N ALA A 93 10.95 19.89 -10.01
CA ALA A 93 12.00 19.90 -9.00
C ALA A 93 13.36 19.76 -9.67
N THR A 94 14.40 20.22 -8.99
CA THR A 94 15.78 20.18 -9.49
C THR A 94 16.63 19.31 -8.57
N VAL A 95 17.39 18.38 -9.14
CA VAL A 95 18.39 17.61 -8.40
C VAL A 95 19.62 18.51 -8.19
N PRO A 96 20.05 18.80 -6.96
CA PRO A 96 21.26 19.57 -6.73
C PRO A 96 22.52 18.80 -7.20
N ALA A 97 23.58 19.52 -7.48
CA ALA A 97 24.85 18.92 -7.86
C ALA A 97 25.48 18.08 -6.71
N PRO A 98 26.08 16.93 -7.01
CA PRO A 98 26.17 16.27 -8.30
C PRO A 98 24.84 15.61 -8.66
N ALA A 99 24.21 15.92 -9.77
CA ALA A 99 22.88 15.43 -10.15
C ALA A 99 22.90 13.90 -10.47
N ASP A 100 23.39 13.13 -9.53
CA ASP A 100 23.51 11.68 -9.59
C ASP A 100 22.32 10.93 -8.94
N ARG A 101 22.31 9.63 -9.08
CA ARG A 101 21.24 8.78 -8.56
C ARG A 101 21.13 8.84 -7.04
N ASP A 102 22.24 8.93 -6.32
CA ASP A 102 22.26 8.96 -4.86
C ASP A 102 21.67 10.28 -4.33
N THR A 103 22.00 11.39 -4.99
CA THR A 103 21.42 12.69 -4.64
C THR A 103 19.92 12.71 -4.89
N LEU A 104 19.45 12.14 -6.01
CA LEU A 104 18.03 11.99 -6.30
C LEU A 104 17.32 11.12 -5.24
N GLN A 105 17.91 10.00 -4.84
CA GLN A 105 17.35 9.09 -3.82
C GLN A 105 17.21 9.81 -2.47
N ARG A 106 18.25 10.51 -2.01
CA ARG A 106 18.19 11.31 -0.77
C ARG A 106 17.11 12.38 -0.83
N LEU A 107 16.96 13.06 -1.97
CA LEU A 107 15.93 14.07 -2.17
C LEU A 107 14.52 13.47 -2.13
N CYS A 108 14.31 12.33 -2.79
CA CYS A 108 13.04 11.59 -2.74
C CYS A 108 12.72 11.15 -1.30
N GLY A 109 13.68 10.64 -0.54
CA GLY A 109 13.52 10.30 0.88
C GLY A 109 13.07 11.51 1.72
N TRP A 110 13.74 12.66 1.54
CA TRP A 110 13.37 13.90 2.23
C TRP A 110 11.96 14.38 1.85
N MET A 111 11.55 14.27 0.58
CA MET A 111 10.20 14.61 0.12
C MET A 111 9.16 13.63 0.64
N HIS A 112 9.53 12.35 0.77
CA HIS A 112 8.66 11.30 1.31
C HIS A 112 8.40 11.47 2.80
N ALA A 113 9.28 12.15 3.54
CA ALA A 113 9.09 12.49 4.94
C ALA A 113 7.93 13.47 5.21
N LYS A 114 7.48 14.20 4.21
CA LYS A 114 6.48 15.28 4.37
C LYS A 114 5.06 14.74 4.15
N PRO A 115 4.12 14.96 5.09
CA PRO A 115 2.72 14.60 4.90
C PRO A 115 2.10 15.29 3.68
N LEU A 116 1.09 14.66 3.09
CA LEU A 116 0.26 15.24 2.04
C LEU A 116 -0.73 16.27 2.60
N ASN A 117 -1.08 17.28 1.80
CA ASN A 117 -2.08 18.28 2.18
C ASN A 117 -3.50 17.67 2.11
N ARG A 118 -4.13 17.46 3.27
CA ARG A 118 -5.47 16.87 3.37
C ARG A 118 -6.62 17.74 2.84
N ALA A 119 -6.36 19.02 2.55
CA ALA A 119 -7.36 19.91 1.94
C ALA A 119 -7.50 19.73 0.41
N ARG A 120 -6.69 18.87 -0.18
CA ARG A 120 -6.63 18.57 -1.62
C ARG A 120 -6.69 17.07 -1.86
N PRO A 121 -6.86 16.62 -3.12
CA PRO A 121 -6.62 15.23 -3.49
C PRO A 121 -5.26 14.74 -2.98
N LEU A 122 -5.23 13.56 -2.36
CA LEU A 122 -4.10 13.09 -1.57
C LEU A 122 -3.00 12.45 -2.43
N TRP A 123 -2.45 13.22 -3.38
CA TRP A 123 -1.33 12.81 -4.21
C TRP A 123 -0.51 13.99 -4.70
N GLU A 124 0.76 13.74 -5.00
CA GLU A 124 1.70 14.70 -5.58
C GLU A 124 2.65 13.95 -6.53
N ALA A 125 3.10 14.62 -7.59
CA ALA A 125 4.13 14.16 -8.49
C ALA A 125 5.19 15.26 -8.67
N TYR A 126 6.46 14.89 -8.64
CA TYR A 126 7.58 15.78 -8.86
C TYR A 126 8.40 15.28 -10.03
N VAL A 127 8.70 16.17 -10.98
CA VAL A 127 9.45 15.86 -12.19
C VAL A 127 10.84 16.46 -12.06
N PHE A 128 11.84 15.62 -12.20
CA PHE A 128 13.25 15.97 -12.18
C PHE A 128 13.81 15.81 -13.59
N ASP A 129 14.16 16.90 -14.20
CA ASP A 129 14.86 16.95 -15.49
C ASP A 129 16.36 17.21 -15.30
N GLY A 130 17.14 17.11 -16.38
CA GLY A 130 18.57 17.41 -16.35
C GLY A 130 19.46 16.34 -15.70
N LEU A 131 18.96 15.13 -15.52
CA LEU A 131 19.78 14.00 -15.10
C LEU A 131 20.75 13.57 -16.22
N PRO A 132 21.90 12.94 -15.90
CA PRO A 132 22.83 12.42 -16.90
C PRO A 132 22.19 11.33 -17.77
N ASN A 133 22.85 10.94 -18.86
CA ASN A 133 22.44 9.85 -19.76
C ASN A 133 21.10 10.04 -20.48
N ASN A 134 20.65 11.27 -20.68
CA ASN A 134 19.35 11.59 -21.28
C ASN A 134 18.19 10.98 -20.48
N GLU A 135 18.30 11.00 -19.15
CA GLU A 135 17.29 10.52 -18.21
C GLU A 135 16.53 11.69 -17.58
N ALA A 136 15.31 11.40 -17.17
CA ALA A 136 14.54 12.21 -16.24
C ALA A 136 13.98 11.30 -15.14
N ALA A 137 13.51 11.89 -14.05
CA ALA A 137 12.87 11.11 -12.99
C ALA A 137 11.51 11.70 -12.61
N ILE A 138 10.62 10.83 -12.19
CA ILE A 138 9.30 11.20 -11.66
C ILE A 138 9.18 10.59 -10.28
N TYR A 139 9.11 11.42 -9.24
CA TYR A 139 8.73 10.97 -7.91
C TYR A 139 7.24 11.17 -7.72
N THR A 140 6.53 10.10 -7.43
CA THR A 140 5.09 10.13 -7.12
C THR A 140 4.86 9.77 -5.66
N LYS A 141 3.85 10.41 -5.06
CA LYS A 141 3.44 10.19 -3.68
C LYS A 141 1.93 10.21 -3.61
N MET A 142 1.33 9.16 -3.02
CA MET A 142 -0.11 9.03 -2.85
C MET A 142 -0.42 8.47 -1.47
N HIS A 143 -1.46 8.99 -0.82
CA HIS A 143 -1.89 8.44 0.46
C HIS A 143 -2.45 7.02 0.29
N HIS A 144 -2.11 6.11 1.19
CA HIS A 144 -2.51 4.69 1.09
C HIS A 144 -4.03 4.49 1.17
N ALA A 145 -4.76 5.44 1.73
CA ALA A 145 -6.22 5.45 1.69
C ALA A 145 -6.80 5.68 0.28
N LEU A 146 -6.05 6.33 -0.62
CA LEU A 146 -6.49 6.60 -2.01
C LEU A 146 -6.25 5.39 -2.91
N ILE A 147 -5.22 4.59 -2.63
CA ILE A 147 -4.70 3.58 -3.54
C ILE A 147 -4.09 2.39 -2.79
N ASP A 148 -4.40 1.19 -3.24
CA ASP A 148 -3.63 -0.02 -2.93
C ASP A 148 -2.75 -0.44 -4.13
N GLY A 149 -1.92 -1.47 -3.95
CA GLY A 149 -1.02 -1.96 -5.01
C GLY A 149 -1.74 -2.33 -6.31
N GLY A 150 -2.97 -2.86 -6.24
CA GLY A 150 -3.77 -3.20 -7.43
C GLY A 150 -4.39 -1.98 -8.11
N ALA A 151 -4.83 -1.00 -7.32
CA ALA A 151 -5.32 0.28 -7.83
C ALA A 151 -4.17 1.10 -8.47
N GLY A 152 -2.94 0.98 -7.94
CA GLY A 152 -1.73 1.55 -8.55
C GLY A 152 -1.47 1.04 -9.95
N ALA A 153 -1.58 -0.27 -10.15
CA ALA A 153 -1.44 -0.87 -11.47
C ALA A 153 -2.51 -0.34 -12.45
N ALA A 154 -3.77 -0.24 -12.01
CA ALA A 154 -4.85 0.30 -12.85
C ALA A 154 -4.63 1.77 -13.22
N LEU A 155 -4.15 2.61 -12.29
CA LEU A 155 -3.78 4.00 -12.58
C LEU A 155 -2.61 4.08 -13.55
N THR A 156 -1.64 3.17 -13.44
CA THR A 156 -0.52 3.10 -14.37
C THR A 156 -1.02 2.85 -15.80
N GLU A 157 -1.92 1.89 -16.00
CA GLU A 157 -2.49 1.61 -17.33
C GLU A 157 -3.29 2.79 -17.91
N LEU A 158 -3.85 3.65 -17.07
CA LEU A 158 -4.56 4.85 -17.49
C LEU A 158 -3.61 6.00 -17.88
N LEU A 159 -2.53 6.20 -17.14
CA LEU A 159 -1.62 7.34 -17.32
C LEU A 159 -0.47 7.02 -18.29
N TYR A 160 -0.01 5.78 -18.36
CA TYR A 160 1.10 5.37 -19.19
C TYR A 160 0.63 4.75 -20.51
N ASP A 161 1.50 4.77 -21.49
CA ASP A 161 1.29 4.19 -22.81
C ASP A 161 2.20 2.96 -23.00
N VAL A 162 1.81 2.08 -23.93
CA VAL A 162 2.62 0.90 -24.31
C VAL A 162 3.46 1.17 -25.59
N SER A 163 3.44 2.40 -26.06
CA SER A 163 4.17 2.87 -27.25
C SER A 163 4.66 4.30 -27.01
N PRO A 164 5.84 4.69 -27.53
CA PRO A 164 6.32 6.07 -27.42
C PRO A 164 5.43 7.09 -28.17
N ASN A 165 4.70 6.63 -29.21
CA ASN A 165 3.79 7.44 -30.02
C ASN A 165 2.40 6.81 -29.98
N PRO A 166 1.65 6.94 -28.88
CA PRO A 166 0.33 6.34 -28.74
C PRO A 166 -0.69 7.08 -29.63
N PRO A 167 -1.73 6.38 -30.10
CA PRO A 167 -2.85 7.05 -30.74
C PRO A 167 -3.56 7.96 -29.73
N PRO A 168 -4.17 9.10 -30.18
CA PRO A 168 -4.94 9.96 -29.30
C PRO A 168 -6.02 9.17 -28.56
N ARG A 169 -6.09 9.33 -27.25
CA ARG A 169 -7.18 8.75 -26.45
C ARG A 169 -8.44 9.62 -26.60
N PRO A 170 -9.66 9.02 -26.61
CA PRO A 170 -10.91 9.79 -26.68
C PRO A 170 -11.00 10.77 -25.51
N VAL A 171 -11.18 12.05 -25.79
CA VAL A 171 -11.47 13.07 -24.79
C VAL A 171 -12.98 13.05 -24.54
N GLU A 172 -13.42 12.56 -23.38
CA GLU A 172 -14.80 12.79 -22.97
C GLU A 172 -14.98 14.29 -22.67
N THR A 173 -15.85 14.95 -23.43
CA THR A 173 -16.24 16.34 -23.17
C THR A 173 -16.87 16.42 -21.78
N ALA A 174 -16.29 17.22 -20.91
CA ALA A 174 -16.76 17.44 -19.55
C ALA A 174 -18.23 17.91 -19.57
N HIS A 175 -19.13 17.13 -18.98
CA HIS A 175 -20.47 17.60 -18.71
C HIS A 175 -20.40 18.55 -17.52
N ALA A 176 -20.93 19.75 -17.72
CA ALA A 176 -20.99 20.81 -16.71
C ALA A 176 -21.61 20.29 -15.40
N ALA A 177 -20.87 20.44 -14.32
CA ALA A 177 -21.31 20.07 -12.97
C ALA A 177 -22.47 20.99 -12.55
N GLY A 178 -23.64 20.40 -12.29
CA GLY A 178 -24.78 21.12 -11.72
C GLY A 178 -24.57 21.37 -10.23
N ALA A 179 -24.80 22.59 -9.78
CA ALA A 179 -24.70 23.00 -8.38
C ALA A 179 -25.55 22.13 -7.43
N VAL A 180 -24.93 21.65 -6.37
CA VAL A 180 -25.59 20.87 -5.31
C VAL A 180 -26.48 21.80 -4.48
N LYS A 181 -27.79 21.56 -4.47
CA LYS A 181 -28.72 22.21 -3.53
C LYS A 181 -28.57 21.56 -2.15
N ARG A 182 -28.28 22.38 -1.13
CA ARG A 182 -28.34 21.96 0.28
C ARG A 182 -29.76 21.46 0.59
N GLN A 183 -29.86 20.19 0.97
CA GLN A 183 -31.08 19.59 1.46
C GLN A 183 -31.26 19.96 2.93
N GLU A 184 -32.42 20.50 3.27
CA GLU A 184 -32.68 21.03 4.62
C GLU A 184 -32.84 19.90 5.65
N VAL A 185 -32.46 20.19 6.89
CA VAL A 185 -32.48 19.35 8.10
C VAL A 185 -33.86 18.69 8.41
N ARG A 186 -34.88 19.06 7.70
CA ARG A 186 -36.28 18.56 7.88
C ARG A 186 -36.47 17.07 7.58
N ASP A 187 -35.56 16.45 6.82
CA ASP A 187 -35.72 15.08 6.33
C ASP A 187 -35.08 13.98 7.18
N ILE A 188 -34.39 14.33 8.29
CA ILE A 188 -33.65 13.33 9.08
C ILE A 188 -34.59 12.38 9.82
N ALA A 189 -35.58 12.95 10.49
CA ALA A 189 -36.57 12.15 11.21
C ALA A 189 -37.39 11.30 10.23
N SER A 190 -37.70 11.85 9.04
CA SER A 190 -38.40 11.11 7.98
C SER A 190 -37.54 10.01 7.37
N SER A 191 -36.25 10.25 7.18
CA SER A 191 -35.29 9.24 6.67
C SER A 191 -35.04 8.12 7.69
N MET A 192 -34.88 8.46 8.98
CA MET A 192 -34.82 7.47 10.06
C MET A 192 -36.13 6.66 10.16
N MET A 193 -37.26 7.31 10.11
CA MET A 193 -38.56 6.63 10.15
C MET A 193 -38.80 5.79 8.91
N ALA A 194 -38.35 6.23 7.73
CA ALA A 194 -38.41 5.43 6.50
C ALA A 194 -37.51 4.19 6.58
N ALA A 195 -36.26 4.33 7.04
CA ALA A 195 -35.35 3.21 7.24
C ALA A 195 -35.89 2.22 8.30
N TYR A 196 -36.46 2.74 9.39
CA TYR A 196 -37.10 1.92 10.43
C TYR A 196 -38.39 1.24 9.92
N ALA A 197 -39.20 1.94 9.14
CA ALA A 197 -40.41 1.38 8.52
C ALA A 197 -40.09 0.32 7.48
N GLU A 198 -39.00 0.47 6.73
CA GLU A 198 -38.53 -0.53 5.77
C GLU A 198 -38.05 -1.80 6.48
N LEU A 199 -37.33 -1.65 7.61
CA LEU A 199 -36.92 -2.77 8.46
C LEU A 199 -38.12 -3.59 8.96
N TRP A 200 -39.23 -2.93 9.34
CA TRP A 200 -40.47 -3.58 9.79
C TRP A 200 -41.37 -4.07 8.66
N ARG A 201 -41.20 -3.55 7.45
CA ARG A 201 -41.90 -4.01 6.24
C ARG A 201 -41.25 -5.20 5.57
N MET A 202 -40.05 -5.59 6.03
CA MET A 202 -39.38 -6.76 5.50
C MET A 202 -40.27 -8.00 5.70
N PRO A 203 -40.74 -8.60 4.62
CA PRO A 203 -41.33 -9.91 4.75
C PRO A 203 -40.19 -10.85 5.16
N LEU A 204 -40.31 -11.52 6.30
CA LEU A 204 -39.52 -12.70 6.65
C LEU A 204 -39.82 -13.84 5.64
N THR A 205 -39.95 -13.50 4.36
CA THR A 205 -40.27 -14.42 3.29
C THR A 205 -38.98 -14.94 2.68
N ARG A 206 -38.91 -16.25 2.54
CA ARG A 206 -37.92 -17.02 1.83
C ARG A 206 -37.65 -16.39 0.44
N GLY A 207 -36.59 -15.61 0.28
CA GLY A 207 -36.19 -15.09 -1.01
C GLY A 207 -35.43 -13.77 -1.01
N THR A 208 -35.35 -13.06 0.11
CA THR A 208 -34.52 -11.85 0.20
C THR A 208 -33.06 -12.27 0.37
N ASP A 209 -32.19 -11.83 -0.56
CA ASP A 209 -30.76 -12.07 -0.40
C ASP A 209 -30.23 -11.17 0.72
N MET A 210 -30.27 -11.67 1.95
CA MET A 210 -29.79 -10.99 3.15
C MET A 210 -28.28 -10.70 3.11
N LYS A 211 -27.54 -11.37 2.22
CA LYS A 211 -26.11 -11.15 2.06
C LYS A 211 -25.81 -9.81 1.38
N ALA A 212 -26.69 -9.36 0.48
CA ALA A 212 -26.58 -8.11 -0.27
C ALA A 212 -27.54 -7.03 0.21
N PHE A 213 -28.14 -7.19 1.41
CA PHE A 213 -29.13 -6.26 1.93
C PHE A 213 -28.51 -4.88 2.27
N GLU A 214 -29.07 -3.82 1.71
CA GLU A 214 -28.70 -2.43 1.97
C GLU A 214 -29.93 -1.57 2.19
N LEU A 215 -29.91 -0.78 3.28
CA LEU A 215 -30.92 0.24 3.54
C LEU A 215 -30.59 1.54 2.79
N PRO A 216 -31.60 2.35 2.41
CA PRO A 216 -31.36 3.66 1.79
C PRO A 216 -30.49 4.56 2.66
N ARG A 217 -29.49 5.20 2.06
CA ARG A 217 -28.60 6.15 2.71
C ARG A 217 -29.06 7.57 2.46
N THR A 218 -28.76 8.48 3.39
CA THR A 218 -29.05 9.91 3.21
C THR A 218 -28.14 10.55 2.17
N GLY A 219 -26.89 10.06 2.06
CA GLY A 219 -25.87 10.60 1.16
C GLY A 219 -25.43 12.03 1.49
N GLY A 220 -25.85 12.57 2.63
CA GLY A 220 -25.46 13.89 3.10
C GLY A 220 -24.13 13.88 3.85
N SER A 221 -23.47 15.04 3.90
CA SER A 221 -22.21 15.26 4.63
C SER A 221 -22.36 16.08 5.92
N ASP A 222 -23.58 16.52 6.23
CA ASP A 222 -23.88 17.19 7.49
C ASP A 222 -23.95 16.20 8.67
N LEU A 223 -23.79 16.71 9.89
CA LEU A 223 -23.71 15.88 11.10
C LEU A 223 -24.89 14.91 11.23
N ALA A 224 -26.07 15.38 10.91
CA ALA A 224 -27.28 14.60 11.05
C ALA A 224 -27.35 13.44 10.05
N SER A 225 -27.01 13.68 8.78
CA SER A 225 -26.92 12.64 7.75
C SER A 225 -25.86 11.60 8.11
N VAL A 226 -24.69 12.04 8.61
CA VAL A 226 -23.63 11.14 9.07
C VAL A 226 -24.09 10.24 10.22
N ILE A 227 -24.80 10.79 11.21
CA ILE A 227 -25.35 10.01 12.33
C ILE A 227 -26.38 8.98 11.82
N VAL A 228 -27.27 9.37 10.92
CA VAL A 228 -28.26 8.46 10.34
C VAL A 228 -27.60 7.34 9.54
N ASP A 229 -26.68 7.68 8.66
CA ASP A 229 -25.99 6.69 7.83
C ASP A 229 -25.12 5.72 8.66
N ALA A 230 -24.51 6.22 9.75
CA ALA A 230 -23.79 5.38 10.70
C ALA A 230 -24.75 4.45 11.48
N ALA A 231 -25.92 4.96 11.91
CA ALA A 231 -26.93 4.13 12.56
C ALA A 231 -27.48 3.03 11.63
N ILE A 232 -27.74 3.37 10.36
CA ILE A 232 -28.16 2.41 9.34
C ILE A 232 -27.08 1.32 9.17
N HIS A 233 -25.81 1.70 9.06
CA HIS A 233 -24.71 0.74 8.94
C HIS A 233 -24.60 -0.20 10.15
N ASN A 234 -24.79 0.33 11.37
CA ASN A 234 -24.81 -0.47 12.59
C ASN A 234 -25.98 -1.47 12.67
N ILE A 235 -27.07 -1.21 11.96
CA ILE A 235 -28.21 -2.14 11.86
C ILE A 235 -27.95 -3.20 10.78
N GLU A 236 -27.46 -2.80 9.62
CA GLU A 236 -27.23 -3.70 8.48
C GLU A 236 -26.12 -4.72 8.75
N TRP A 237 -25.04 -4.28 9.40
CA TRP A 237 -23.85 -5.15 9.58
C TRP A 237 -24.16 -6.43 10.36
N PRO A 238 -24.84 -6.43 11.53
CA PRO A 238 -25.21 -7.65 12.23
C PRO A 238 -26.10 -8.58 11.38
N LEU A 239 -26.99 -8.03 10.56
CA LEU A 239 -27.86 -8.82 9.68
C LEU A 239 -27.05 -9.52 8.58
N ARG A 240 -26.11 -8.80 7.95
CA ARG A 240 -25.20 -9.38 6.95
C ARG A 240 -24.28 -10.42 7.57
N VAL A 241 -23.73 -10.16 8.76
CA VAL A 241 -22.90 -11.14 9.49
C VAL A 241 -23.72 -12.40 9.81
N ALA A 242 -24.96 -12.24 10.30
CA ALA A 242 -25.82 -13.38 10.59
C ALA A 242 -26.15 -14.19 9.32
N ALA A 243 -26.38 -13.54 8.19
CA ALA A 243 -26.62 -14.20 6.91
C ALA A 243 -25.41 -14.98 6.38
N ASN A 244 -24.19 -14.52 6.68
CA ASN A 244 -22.93 -15.17 6.31
C ASN A 244 -22.38 -16.09 7.44
N MET A 245 -23.07 -16.20 8.57
CA MET A 245 -22.62 -16.98 9.76
C MET A 245 -22.19 -18.40 9.42
N PRO A 246 -22.88 -19.18 8.56
CA PRO A 246 -22.44 -20.53 8.21
C PRO A 246 -21.04 -20.55 7.58
N GLU A 247 -20.72 -19.62 6.67
CA GLU A 247 -19.42 -19.52 6.01
C GLU A 247 -18.33 -19.06 7.00
N ILE A 248 -18.68 -18.10 7.87
CA ILE A 248 -17.81 -17.60 8.93
C ILE A 248 -17.47 -18.73 9.90
N LEU A 249 -18.46 -19.49 10.39
CA LEU A 249 -18.26 -20.60 11.30
C LEU A 249 -17.46 -21.74 10.67
N GLN A 250 -17.68 -22.04 9.39
CA GLN A 250 -16.91 -23.03 8.66
C GLN A 250 -15.44 -22.59 8.54
N SER A 251 -15.20 -21.33 8.20
CA SER A 251 -13.84 -20.76 8.08
C SER A 251 -13.13 -20.73 9.43
N LEU A 252 -13.80 -20.28 10.50
CA LEU A 252 -13.27 -20.30 11.86
C LEU A 252 -13.03 -21.72 12.36
N GLY A 253 -13.94 -22.67 12.09
CA GLY A 253 -13.78 -24.06 12.45
C GLY A 253 -12.57 -24.70 11.78
N SER A 254 -12.39 -24.47 10.48
CA SER A 254 -11.22 -24.95 9.74
C SER A 254 -9.91 -24.31 10.23
N ALA A 255 -9.94 -23.00 10.51
CA ALA A 255 -8.79 -22.26 11.05
C ALA A 255 -8.41 -22.79 12.44
N LEU A 256 -9.39 -22.97 13.33
CA LEU A 256 -9.16 -23.52 14.67
C LEU A 256 -8.63 -24.96 14.63
N THR A 257 -9.20 -25.82 13.79
CA THR A 257 -8.73 -27.19 13.61
C THR A 257 -7.28 -27.21 13.11
N ASN A 258 -6.92 -26.32 12.20
CA ASN A 258 -5.54 -26.21 11.71
C ASN A 258 -4.60 -25.62 12.77
N ALA A 259 -5.04 -24.62 13.54
CA ALA A 259 -4.24 -23.99 14.59
C ALA A 259 -3.97 -24.89 15.80
N LEU A 260 -4.83 -25.89 16.05
CA LEU A 260 -4.67 -26.85 17.13
C LEU A 260 -3.77 -28.05 16.77
N LYS A 261 -3.29 -28.15 15.54
CA LYS A 261 -2.29 -29.16 15.18
C LYS A 261 -0.97 -28.85 15.91
N PRO A 262 -0.24 -29.88 16.41
CA PRO A 262 1.03 -29.66 17.09
C PRO A 262 2.02 -28.84 16.27
N ASP A 263 2.13 -29.11 14.97
CA ASP A 263 3.02 -28.41 14.04
C ASP A 263 2.61 -26.95 13.85
N ALA A 264 1.32 -26.60 13.98
CA ALA A 264 0.83 -25.24 13.87
C ALA A 264 1.10 -24.42 15.14
N LEU A 265 1.04 -25.02 16.32
CA LEU A 265 1.42 -24.39 17.58
C LEU A 265 2.92 -24.05 17.60
N GLU A 266 3.76 -24.96 17.12
CA GLU A 266 5.20 -24.69 16.94
C GLU A 266 5.45 -23.58 15.91
N ALA A 267 4.71 -23.61 14.78
CA ALA A 267 4.77 -22.55 13.78
C ALA A 267 4.34 -21.18 14.35
N LEU A 268 3.26 -21.12 15.14
CA LEU A 268 2.82 -19.89 15.81
C LEU A 268 3.88 -19.35 16.79
N ALA A 269 4.53 -20.24 17.54
CA ALA A 269 5.63 -19.85 18.43
C ALA A 269 6.83 -19.27 17.65
N SER A 270 7.11 -19.79 16.45
CA SER A 270 8.18 -19.30 15.58
C SER A 270 7.88 -17.92 14.97
N LEU A 271 6.62 -17.48 14.97
CA LEU A 271 6.22 -16.17 14.45
C LEU A 271 6.49 -15.01 15.42
N GLN A 272 6.93 -15.26 16.65
CA GLN A 272 7.27 -14.19 17.60
C GLN A 272 8.55 -13.47 17.14
N ALA A 273 8.41 -12.20 16.80
CA ALA A 273 9.53 -11.35 16.42
C ALA A 273 10.45 -11.06 17.62
N PRO A 274 11.79 -11.16 17.48
CA PRO A 274 12.71 -10.63 18.47
C PRO A 274 12.73 -9.10 18.43
N SER A 275 12.97 -8.44 19.56
CA SER A 275 13.25 -7.00 19.57
C SER A 275 14.61 -6.72 18.94
N THR A 276 14.67 -5.74 18.05
CA THR A 276 15.89 -5.32 17.36
C THR A 276 15.96 -3.80 17.26
N VAL A 277 17.09 -3.27 16.79
CA VAL A 277 17.26 -1.83 16.51
C VAL A 277 16.25 -1.31 15.47
N LEU A 278 15.63 -2.18 14.68
CA LEU A 278 14.60 -1.81 13.69
C LEU A 278 13.20 -1.66 14.33
N ASN A 279 13.02 -2.09 15.58
CA ASN A 279 11.72 -2.12 16.26
C ASN A 279 11.64 -1.06 17.36
N VAL A 280 11.92 0.17 17.00
CA VAL A 280 11.98 1.31 17.90
C VAL A 280 11.05 2.43 17.44
N GLN A 281 10.95 3.47 18.26
CA GLN A 281 10.26 4.68 17.86
C GLN A 281 11.03 5.41 16.75
N ILE A 282 10.31 5.83 15.71
CA ILE A 282 10.90 6.52 14.56
C ILE A 282 10.61 8.02 14.58
N SER A 283 11.48 8.80 13.92
CA SER A 283 11.26 10.21 13.61
C SER A 283 10.55 10.38 12.25
N SER A 284 10.29 11.62 11.86
CA SER A 284 9.77 11.94 10.53
C SER A 284 10.82 11.80 9.40
N GLU A 285 12.11 11.70 9.72
CA GLU A 285 13.17 11.56 8.73
C GLU A 285 13.07 10.24 7.96
N ARG A 286 13.31 10.29 6.65
CA ARG A 286 13.29 9.12 5.77
C ARG A 286 14.60 9.01 5.01
N SER A 287 15.16 7.80 5.00
CA SER A 287 16.26 7.38 4.15
C SER A 287 15.73 6.40 3.10
N PHE A 288 16.16 6.55 1.85
CA PHE A 288 15.66 5.75 0.74
C PHE A 288 16.81 5.32 -0.17
N ALA A 289 16.77 4.04 -0.60
CA ALA A 289 17.64 3.52 -1.64
C ALA A 289 16.84 2.67 -2.64
N GLY A 290 17.14 2.83 -3.92
CA GLY A 290 16.61 2.04 -5.03
C GLY A 290 17.73 1.19 -5.65
N VAL A 291 17.51 -0.12 -5.74
CA VAL A 291 18.48 -1.08 -6.30
C VAL A 291 17.79 -2.02 -7.28
N SER A 292 18.37 -2.25 -8.44
CA SER A 292 17.85 -3.19 -9.44
C SER A 292 18.65 -4.47 -9.49
N LEU A 293 17.95 -5.61 -9.55
CA LEU A 293 18.52 -6.92 -9.74
C LEU A 293 17.92 -7.57 -10.99
N SER A 294 18.73 -8.30 -11.75
CA SER A 294 18.27 -9.00 -12.94
C SER A 294 17.19 -10.04 -12.62
N MET A 295 16.01 -9.90 -13.22
CA MET A 295 14.91 -10.86 -13.13
C MET A 295 15.33 -12.25 -13.63
N ALA A 296 16.18 -12.32 -14.67
CA ALA A 296 16.68 -13.59 -15.21
C ALA A 296 17.52 -14.34 -14.16
N ARG A 297 18.43 -13.65 -13.45
CA ARG A 297 19.26 -14.24 -12.39
C ARG A 297 18.38 -14.73 -11.23
N VAL A 298 17.42 -13.93 -10.77
CA VAL A 298 16.50 -14.30 -9.69
C VAL A 298 15.62 -15.49 -10.09
N LYS A 299 15.13 -15.56 -11.34
CA LYS A 299 14.37 -16.72 -11.85
C LYS A 299 15.22 -17.98 -11.93
N ALA A 300 16.49 -17.86 -12.36
CA ALA A 300 17.42 -19.01 -12.39
C ALA A 300 17.63 -19.57 -10.99
N LEU A 301 17.83 -18.69 -10.00
CA LEU A 301 17.94 -19.08 -8.59
C LEU A 301 16.64 -19.71 -8.06
N ALA A 302 15.47 -19.14 -8.36
CA ALA A 302 14.19 -19.70 -7.99
C ALA A 302 14.00 -21.13 -8.56
N ALA A 303 14.30 -21.32 -9.86
CA ALA A 303 14.22 -22.64 -10.49
C ALA A 303 15.17 -23.65 -9.86
N LYS A 304 16.41 -23.23 -9.54
CA LYS A 304 17.43 -24.10 -8.96
C LYS A 304 17.14 -24.48 -7.50
N SER A 305 16.52 -23.58 -6.74
CA SER A 305 16.13 -23.81 -5.34
C SER A 305 14.77 -24.52 -5.19
N GLY A 306 13.99 -24.67 -6.27
CA GLY A 306 12.63 -25.20 -6.23
C GLY A 306 11.59 -24.21 -5.70
N GLY A 307 11.95 -22.94 -5.54
CA GLY A 307 11.10 -21.87 -5.06
C GLY A 307 10.50 -21.00 -6.17
N LYS A 308 9.93 -19.88 -5.77
CA LYS A 308 9.38 -18.83 -6.65
C LYS A 308 10.19 -17.56 -6.47
N VAL A 309 10.01 -16.59 -7.38
CA VAL A 309 10.65 -15.26 -7.29
C VAL A 309 10.45 -14.62 -5.91
N ASN A 310 9.25 -14.71 -5.34
CA ASN A 310 8.97 -14.16 -4.00
C ASN A 310 9.81 -14.81 -2.89
N ASP A 311 10.08 -16.09 -2.99
CA ASP A 311 10.87 -16.81 -2.00
C ASP A 311 12.35 -16.39 -2.09
N VAL A 312 12.85 -16.12 -3.30
CA VAL A 312 14.19 -15.53 -3.52
C VAL A 312 14.26 -14.10 -2.97
N VAL A 313 13.23 -13.27 -3.17
CA VAL A 313 13.16 -11.93 -2.59
C VAL A 313 13.24 -11.99 -1.06
N LEU A 314 12.54 -12.92 -0.43
CA LEU A 314 12.62 -13.13 1.02
C LEU A 314 14.02 -13.58 1.45
N ALA A 315 14.67 -14.48 0.69
CA ALA A 315 16.03 -14.95 1.00
C ALA A 315 17.08 -13.83 0.85
N LEU A 316 16.98 -13.01 -0.19
CA LEU A 316 17.80 -11.82 -0.37
C LEU A 316 17.60 -10.84 0.80
N SER A 317 16.35 -10.54 1.14
CA SER A 317 16.01 -9.67 2.28
C SER A 317 16.56 -10.21 3.59
N SER A 318 16.48 -11.54 3.81
CA SER A 318 17.04 -12.20 4.98
C SER A 318 18.56 -12.04 5.06
N GLY A 319 19.24 -12.29 3.94
CA GLY A 319 20.70 -12.22 3.89
C GLY A 319 21.23 -10.83 4.17
N VAL A 320 20.62 -9.80 3.56
CA VAL A 320 21.07 -8.42 3.78
C VAL A 320 20.75 -7.95 5.20
N LEU A 321 19.59 -8.31 5.76
CA LEU A 321 19.25 -7.99 7.15
C LEU A 321 20.21 -8.64 8.13
N ARG A 322 20.55 -9.93 7.92
CA ARG A 322 21.57 -10.62 8.73
C ARG A 322 22.91 -9.89 8.63
N ARG A 323 23.39 -9.58 7.43
CA ARG A 323 24.67 -8.91 7.20
C ARG A 323 24.70 -7.53 7.87
N TYR A 324 23.69 -6.71 7.63
CA TYR A 324 23.58 -5.38 8.22
C TYR A 324 23.60 -5.43 9.74
N LEU A 325 22.78 -6.31 10.36
CA LEU A 325 22.73 -6.43 11.81
C LEU A 325 24.00 -7.00 12.43
N LEU A 326 24.74 -7.83 11.70
CA LEU A 326 26.08 -8.28 12.13
C LEU A 326 27.11 -7.15 12.09
N GLU A 327 27.10 -6.31 11.06
CA GLU A 327 28.03 -5.18 10.95
C GLU A 327 27.87 -4.14 12.08
N ILE A 328 26.64 -3.99 12.60
CA ILE A 328 26.37 -3.09 13.73
C ILE A 328 26.30 -3.82 15.08
N ASP A 329 26.74 -5.08 15.15
CA ASP A 329 26.71 -5.93 16.36
C ASP A 329 25.32 -6.02 17.04
N ALA A 330 24.26 -6.11 16.24
CA ALA A 330 22.86 -6.07 16.68
C ALA A 330 22.03 -7.28 16.21
N LEU A 331 22.67 -8.33 15.68
CA LEU A 331 21.93 -9.53 15.24
C LEU A 331 21.42 -10.32 16.46
N PRO A 332 20.09 -10.51 16.59
CA PRO A 332 19.55 -11.30 17.69
C PRO A 332 19.81 -12.80 17.50
N ASN A 333 19.79 -13.56 18.62
CA ASN A 333 19.93 -15.01 18.61
C ASN A 333 18.72 -15.77 18.02
N ARG A 334 17.61 -15.07 17.76
CA ARG A 334 16.40 -15.60 17.15
C ARG A 334 16.22 -15.03 15.77
N THR A 335 15.57 -15.83 14.90
CA THR A 335 15.27 -15.37 13.55
C THR A 335 14.36 -14.15 13.55
N LEU A 336 14.59 -13.23 12.62
CA LEU A 336 13.70 -12.12 12.31
C LEU A 336 12.43 -12.64 11.62
N THR A 337 11.35 -11.88 11.75
CA THR A 337 10.09 -12.14 11.07
C THR A 337 9.73 -11.02 10.11
N SER A 338 9.16 -11.38 8.98
CA SER A 338 8.66 -10.44 7.98
C SER A 338 7.15 -10.52 7.85
N PHE A 339 6.48 -9.39 7.73
CA PHE A 339 5.12 -9.33 7.20
C PHE A 339 5.19 -9.29 5.68
N VAL A 340 4.48 -10.21 5.04
CA VAL A 340 4.39 -10.34 3.58
C VAL A 340 2.95 -10.09 3.16
N PRO A 341 2.65 -8.94 2.55
CA PRO A 341 1.31 -8.65 2.04
C PRO A 341 0.92 -9.65 0.93
N ILE A 342 -0.33 -10.10 0.98
CA ILE A 342 -0.93 -10.97 -0.03
C ILE A 342 -2.20 -10.28 -0.52
N SER A 343 -2.40 -10.19 -1.83
CA SER A 343 -3.66 -9.71 -2.38
C SER A 343 -4.78 -10.70 -2.08
N ALA A 344 -5.85 -10.22 -1.46
CA ALA A 344 -7.08 -10.99 -1.28
C ALA A 344 -7.99 -10.93 -2.51
N ARG A 345 -7.63 -10.16 -3.55
CA ARG A 345 -8.42 -9.99 -4.76
C ARG A 345 -8.56 -11.28 -5.54
N GLU A 346 -9.75 -11.52 -6.05
CA GLU A 346 -9.99 -12.52 -7.07
C GLU A 346 -9.50 -12.02 -8.44
N ALA A 347 -9.10 -12.93 -9.30
CA ALA A 347 -8.68 -12.61 -10.66
C ALA A 347 -9.83 -11.92 -11.42
N GLY A 348 -9.58 -10.70 -11.93
CA GLY A 348 -10.57 -9.89 -12.66
C GLY A 348 -11.33 -8.86 -11.82
N ASN A 349 -11.15 -8.81 -10.51
CA ASN A 349 -11.73 -7.76 -9.67
C ASN A 349 -10.93 -6.45 -9.80
N VAL A 350 -11.56 -5.40 -10.37
CA VAL A 350 -10.98 -4.07 -10.60
C VAL A 350 -11.45 -3.02 -9.59
N GLU A 351 -12.11 -3.42 -8.51
CA GLU A 351 -12.55 -2.46 -7.49
C GLU A 351 -11.37 -1.74 -6.82
N LEU A 352 -11.45 -0.42 -6.71
CA LEU A 352 -10.47 0.45 -6.06
C LEU A 352 -10.68 0.44 -4.53
N LYS A 353 -10.60 -0.72 -3.89
CA LYS A 353 -10.66 -0.88 -2.42
C LYS A 353 -9.42 -1.63 -1.96
N ASN A 354 -8.85 -1.23 -0.83
CA ASN A 354 -7.77 -1.97 -0.20
C ASN A 354 -8.27 -3.37 0.22
N GLN A 355 -7.72 -4.40 -0.40
CA GLN A 355 -7.98 -5.82 -0.11
C GLN A 355 -6.65 -6.52 0.20
N VAL A 356 -5.90 -5.94 1.12
CA VAL A 356 -4.61 -6.47 1.54
C VAL A 356 -4.81 -7.34 2.77
N PHE A 357 -4.36 -8.56 2.65
CA PHE A 357 -4.18 -9.51 3.73
C PHE A 357 -2.69 -9.84 3.82
N GLY A 358 -2.22 -10.45 4.89
CA GLY A 358 -0.80 -10.74 4.99
C GLY A 358 -0.50 -12.01 5.76
N MET A 359 0.70 -12.51 5.58
CA MET A 359 1.27 -13.59 6.37
C MET A 359 2.55 -13.12 7.04
N VAL A 360 2.86 -13.71 8.19
CA VAL A 360 4.15 -13.53 8.85
C VAL A 360 5.05 -14.72 8.47
N VAL A 361 6.26 -14.41 8.00
CA VAL A 361 7.23 -15.41 7.57
C VAL A 361 8.53 -15.22 8.36
N PRO A 362 9.00 -16.26 9.10
CA PRO A 362 10.35 -16.26 9.67
C PRO A 362 11.41 -16.21 8.56
N LEU A 363 12.40 -15.33 8.73
CA LEU A 363 13.42 -15.07 7.70
C LEU A 363 14.67 -15.91 7.84
N ALA A 364 14.77 -16.81 8.83
CA ALA A 364 15.94 -17.65 9.09
C ALA A 364 17.27 -16.86 9.18
N THR A 365 17.22 -15.63 9.70
CA THR A 365 18.40 -14.75 9.83
C THR A 365 19.45 -15.26 10.83
N ASP A 366 19.10 -16.20 11.68
CA ASP A 366 19.98 -16.95 12.58
C ASP A 366 20.91 -17.92 11.83
N LEU A 367 20.52 -18.39 10.63
CA LEU A 367 21.32 -19.29 9.80
C LEU A 367 22.39 -18.53 8.99
N ALA A 368 23.65 -18.90 9.15
CA ALA A 368 24.78 -18.26 8.44
C ALA A 368 24.88 -18.71 6.99
N ASP A 369 24.62 -20.01 6.69
CA ASP A 369 24.71 -20.56 5.35
C ASP A 369 23.57 -20.07 4.45
N PRO A 370 23.86 -19.40 3.29
CA PRO A 370 22.83 -18.87 2.40
C PRO A 370 21.88 -19.93 1.85
N LYS A 371 22.37 -21.15 1.58
CA LYS A 371 21.55 -22.24 1.05
C LYS A 371 20.58 -22.76 2.12
N ALA A 372 21.07 -23.06 3.33
CA ALA A 372 20.24 -23.49 4.44
C ALA A 372 19.18 -22.43 4.79
N ARG A 373 19.55 -21.16 4.73
CA ARG A 373 18.63 -20.02 4.94
C ARG A 373 17.50 -19.99 3.89
N MET A 374 17.83 -20.14 2.60
CA MET A 374 16.86 -20.22 1.52
C MET A 374 15.92 -21.42 1.68
N GLU A 375 16.45 -22.60 1.98
CA GLU A 375 15.66 -23.84 2.20
C GLU A 375 14.69 -23.68 3.38
N SER A 376 15.15 -23.07 4.48
CA SER A 376 14.30 -22.76 5.64
C SER A 376 13.18 -21.79 5.27
N ILE A 377 13.47 -20.71 4.52
CA ILE A 377 12.49 -19.73 4.08
C ILE A 377 11.41 -20.37 3.20
N LEU A 378 11.78 -21.26 2.28
CA LEU A 378 10.84 -22.02 1.45
C LEU A 378 9.84 -22.82 2.31
N ALA A 379 10.35 -23.53 3.29
CA ALA A 379 9.51 -24.31 4.22
C ALA A 379 8.58 -23.41 5.04
N GLN A 380 9.12 -22.33 5.61
CA GLN A 380 8.38 -21.38 6.45
C GLN A 380 7.30 -20.62 5.66
N ALA A 381 7.61 -20.16 4.44
CA ALA A 381 6.64 -19.46 3.60
C ALA A 381 5.44 -20.36 3.23
N ASN A 382 5.66 -21.65 2.98
CA ASN A 382 4.59 -22.60 2.72
C ASN A 382 3.74 -22.83 3.98
N ARG A 383 4.35 -23.03 5.14
CA ARG A 383 3.63 -23.16 6.42
C ARG A 383 2.81 -21.92 6.74
N SER A 384 3.39 -20.73 6.56
CA SER A 384 2.66 -19.47 6.79
C SER A 384 1.44 -19.33 5.88
N LYS A 385 1.53 -19.74 4.61
CA LYS A 385 0.39 -19.77 3.69
C LYS A 385 -0.72 -20.71 4.16
N GLU A 386 -0.36 -21.89 4.61
CA GLU A 386 -1.31 -22.88 5.14
C GLU A 386 -2.05 -22.38 6.38
N LEU A 387 -1.35 -21.66 7.27
CA LEU A 387 -1.94 -21.05 8.47
C LEU A 387 -2.95 -19.94 8.14
N VAL A 388 -2.68 -19.18 7.09
CA VAL A 388 -3.39 -17.94 6.77
C VAL A 388 -4.56 -18.17 5.80
N ASN A 389 -4.45 -19.15 4.89
CA ASN A 389 -5.48 -19.41 3.87
C ASN A 389 -6.90 -19.64 4.43
N PRO A 390 -7.12 -20.33 5.57
CA PRO A 390 -8.44 -20.49 6.14
C PRO A 390 -9.14 -19.18 6.57
N PHE A 391 -8.37 -18.12 6.82
CA PHE A 391 -8.92 -16.81 7.21
C PHE A 391 -9.25 -15.92 6.02
N ARG A 392 -8.79 -16.27 4.82
CA ARG A 392 -9.00 -15.46 3.61
C ARG A 392 -10.47 -15.14 3.30
N PRO A 393 -11.43 -16.08 3.46
CA PRO A 393 -12.85 -15.79 3.25
C PRO A 393 -13.44 -14.81 4.26
N LEU A 394 -12.79 -14.57 5.41
CA LEU A 394 -13.26 -13.64 6.45
C LEU A 394 -12.89 -12.17 6.15
N VAL A 395 -11.89 -11.93 5.30
CA VAL A 395 -11.38 -10.58 5.02
C VAL A 395 -12.45 -9.60 4.54
N PRO A 396 -13.36 -9.95 3.60
CA PRO A 396 -14.43 -9.06 3.18
C PRO A 396 -15.38 -8.66 4.32
N HIS A 397 -15.68 -9.59 5.24
CA HIS A 397 -16.57 -9.35 6.38
C HIS A 397 -15.93 -8.44 7.43
N LEU A 398 -14.63 -8.55 7.65
CA LEU A 398 -13.88 -7.68 8.56
C LEU A 398 -13.74 -6.24 8.01
N ALA A 399 -13.72 -6.09 6.70
CA ALA A 399 -13.62 -4.78 6.05
C ALA A 399 -14.87 -3.90 6.26
N GLU A 400 -16.00 -4.46 6.70
CA GLU A 400 -17.29 -3.78 6.87
C GLU A 400 -17.70 -3.59 8.34
N VAL A 401 -16.79 -3.83 9.30
CA VAL A 401 -17.10 -3.64 10.73
C VAL A 401 -17.59 -2.21 11.02
N PRO A 402 -18.65 -2.02 11.83
CA PRO A 402 -19.10 -0.69 12.22
C PRO A 402 -18.01 0.12 12.93
N THR A 403 -17.87 1.38 12.54
CA THR A 403 -16.77 2.25 13.01
C THR A 403 -17.22 3.49 13.74
N PHE A 404 -18.51 3.61 14.12
CA PHE A 404 -19.01 4.76 14.85
C PHE A 404 -18.22 5.01 16.14
N GLY A 405 -17.60 6.17 16.25
CA GLY A 405 -16.68 6.53 17.35
C GLY A 405 -15.28 5.89 17.30
N THR A 406 -15.08 4.85 16.50
CA THR A 406 -13.79 4.15 16.35
C THR A 406 -12.69 5.05 15.76
N PRO A 407 -12.96 5.95 14.78
CA PRO A 407 -11.97 6.84 14.23
C PRO A 407 -11.24 7.68 15.29
N MET A 408 -12.00 8.31 16.16
CA MET A 408 -11.45 9.14 17.25
C MET A 408 -10.58 8.31 18.20
N ILE A 409 -11.01 7.08 18.53
CA ILE A 409 -10.24 6.17 19.40
C ILE A 409 -8.93 5.76 18.70
N PHE A 410 -8.96 5.41 17.41
CA PHE A 410 -7.78 5.06 16.65
C PHE A 410 -6.78 6.22 16.56
N GLN A 411 -7.25 7.43 16.31
CA GLN A 411 -6.40 8.62 16.25
C GLN A 411 -5.77 8.94 17.62
N LEU A 412 -6.54 8.83 18.70
CA LEU A 412 -6.02 8.99 20.06
C LEU A 412 -4.96 7.93 20.37
N LEU A 413 -5.22 6.67 20.03
CA LEU A 413 -4.29 5.57 20.26
C LEU A 413 -3.00 5.74 19.44
N SER A 414 -3.10 6.10 18.15
CA SER A 414 -1.94 6.34 17.28
C SER A 414 -1.11 7.52 17.79
N THR A 415 -1.76 8.62 18.23
CA THR A 415 -1.08 9.78 18.82
C THR A 415 -0.42 9.41 20.15
N PHE A 416 -1.08 8.60 20.97
CA PHE A 416 -0.54 8.12 22.25
C PHE A 416 0.68 7.22 22.01
N MET A 417 0.57 6.25 21.10
CA MET A 417 1.68 5.37 20.72
C MET A 417 2.89 6.19 20.21
N GLY A 418 2.66 7.20 19.38
CA GLY A 418 3.71 8.08 18.87
C GLY A 418 4.41 8.92 19.94
N ARG A 419 3.70 9.32 21.01
CA ARG A 419 4.24 10.19 22.08
C ARG A 419 4.78 9.44 23.30
N SER A 420 4.37 8.20 23.51
CA SER A 420 4.63 7.46 24.76
C SER A 420 5.89 6.60 24.73
N GLN A 421 6.63 6.56 23.61
CA GLN A 421 7.78 5.66 23.41
C GLN A 421 7.44 4.17 23.65
N MET A 422 6.16 3.80 23.55
CA MET A 422 5.72 2.43 23.79
C MET A 422 6.25 1.44 22.76
N ALA A 423 6.61 1.91 21.56
CA ALA A 423 7.23 1.06 20.54
C ALA A 423 8.58 0.46 20.99
N ASP A 424 9.27 1.12 21.93
CA ASP A 424 10.54 0.63 22.47
C ASP A 424 10.35 -0.43 23.57
N VAL A 425 9.13 -0.55 24.12
CA VAL A 425 8.81 -1.41 25.28
C VAL A 425 7.95 -2.60 24.88
N ILE A 426 7.02 -2.42 23.92
CA ILE A 426 6.12 -3.47 23.47
C ILE A 426 6.89 -4.44 22.56
N PRO A 427 6.83 -5.77 22.82
CA PRO A 427 7.43 -6.75 21.92
C PRO A 427 6.90 -6.58 20.48
N PRO A 428 7.77 -6.54 19.47
CA PRO A 428 7.32 -6.35 18.09
C PRO A 428 6.51 -7.54 17.59
N ALA A 429 5.45 -7.26 16.83
CA ALA A 429 4.71 -8.30 16.13
C ALA A 429 5.48 -8.82 14.90
N ILE A 430 6.27 -7.95 14.26
CA ILE A 430 7.09 -8.23 13.09
C ILE A 430 8.34 -7.34 13.13
N ASN A 431 9.40 -7.73 12.46
CA ASN A 431 10.63 -6.91 12.38
C ASN A 431 10.65 -6.01 11.14
N VAL A 432 10.16 -6.49 10.00
CA VAL A 432 10.25 -5.81 8.71
C VAL A 432 9.04 -6.18 7.84
N VAL A 433 8.64 -5.29 6.92
CA VAL A 433 7.74 -5.67 5.81
C VAL A 433 8.59 -5.99 4.59
N VAL A 434 8.29 -7.10 3.92
CA VAL A 434 8.82 -7.43 2.60
C VAL A 434 7.66 -7.62 1.65
N SER A 435 7.50 -6.71 0.70
CA SER A 435 6.43 -6.71 -0.29
C SER A 435 6.99 -6.94 -1.68
N ASN A 436 6.34 -7.76 -2.48
CA ASN A 436 6.71 -7.99 -3.87
C ASN A 436 5.48 -7.83 -4.75
N ILE A 437 5.51 -6.83 -5.63
CA ILE A 437 4.42 -6.45 -6.51
C ILE A 437 4.89 -6.60 -7.96
N PHE A 438 4.19 -7.44 -8.71
CA PHE A 438 4.42 -7.50 -10.15
C PHE A 438 3.85 -6.23 -10.81
N PHE A 439 4.70 -5.47 -11.51
CA PHE A 439 4.31 -4.23 -12.16
C PHE A 439 3.93 -4.46 -13.63
N SER A 440 4.89 -4.84 -14.50
CA SER A 440 4.61 -5.13 -15.92
C SER A 440 5.74 -5.89 -16.61
N LYS A 441 5.36 -6.73 -17.58
CA LYS A 441 6.31 -7.31 -18.56
C LYS A 441 6.47 -6.44 -19.81
N ARG A 442 5.51 -5.54 -20.06
CA ARG A 442 5.53 -4.67 -21.24
C ARG A 442 6.27 -3.39 -20.91
N PRO A 443 6.98 -2.79 -21.87
CA PRO A 443 7.49 -1.46 -21.71
C PRO A 443 6.34 -0.47 -21.54
N PHE A 444 6.54 0.52 -20.68
CA PHE A 444 5.66 1.66 -20.53
C PHE A 444 6.36 2.94 -20.96
N TYR A 445 5.56 3.88 -21.44
CA TYR A 445 5.99 5.19 -21.86
C TYR A 445 5.12 6.26 -21.20
N ILE A 446 5.72 7.39 -20.88
CA ILE A 446 5.00 8.54 -20.35
C ILE A 446 5.52 9.81 -21.05
N ALA A 447 4.63 10.57 -21.66
CA ALA A 447 5.00 11.71 -22.50
C ALA A 447 6.11 11.37 -23.53
N GLY A 448 6.05 10.18 -24.15
CA GLY A 448 7.04 9.68 -25.10
C GLY A 448 8.32 9.10 -24.51
N ALA A 449 8.63 9.36 -23.23
CA ALA A 449 9.79 8.82 -22.54
C ALA A 449 9.56 7.36 -22.06
N GLU A 450 10.56 6.50 -22.24
CA GLU A 450 10.50 5.08 -21.84
C GLU A 450 10.78 4.92 -20.36
N LEU A 451 9.92 4.20 -19.63
CA LEU A 451 10.22 3.77 -18.28
C LEU A 451 11.37 2.76 -18.29
N THR A 452 12.39 3.03 -17.48
CA THR A 452 13.51 2.09 -17.29
C THR A 452 13.47 1.41 -15.94
N HIS A 453 13.16 2.16 -14.87
CA HIS A 453 13.07 1.63 -13.50
C HIS A 453 11.90 2.24 -12.73
N VAL A 454 11.34 1.46 -11.79
CA VAL A 454 10.26 1.92 -10.89
C VAL A 454 10.58 1.44 -9.48
N TYR A 455 11.26 2.27 -8.70
CA TYR A 455 11.62 1.95 -7.33
C TYR A 455 10.49 2.33 -6.38
N PRO A 456 9.82 1.36 -5.75
CA PRO A 456 8.71 1.64 -4.83
C PRO A 456 9.19 2.29 -3.53
N MET A 457 8.40 3.21 -3.02
CA MET A 457 8.60 3.87 -1.74
C MET A 457 7.40 3.60 -0.85
N SER A 458 7.61 2.93 0.27
CA SER A 458 6.55 2.42 1.12
C SER A 458 6.57 3.01 2.52
N ILE A 459 5.61 2.59 3.36
CA ILE A 459 5.40 3.12 4.71
C ILE A 459 6.38 2.47 5.70
N VAL A 460 6.91 3.28 6.62
CA VAL A 460 7.53 2.85 7.87
C VAL A 460 6.79 3.47 9.05
N VAL A 461 6.68 2.74 10.15
CA VAL A 461 5.91 3.13 11.34
C VAL A 461 6.70 2.87 12.62
N HIS A 462 6.24 3.43 13.74
CA HIS A 462 6.80 3.09 15.05
C HIS A 462 6.82 1.58 15.27
N GLY A 463 7.96 1.05 15.73
CA GLY A 463 8.19 -0.37 15.88
C GLY A 463 8.55 -1.12 14.59
N GLN A 464 8.67 -0.42 13.44
CA GLN A 464 9.02 -0.99 12.14
C GLN A 464 9.73 0.06 11.28
N ALA A 465 11.03 0.23 11.52
CA ALA A 465 11.84 1.29 10.93
C ALA A 465 12.33 1.00 9.51
N LEU A 466 12.13 -0.20 8.96
CA LEU A 466 12.57 -0.58 7.62
C LEU A 466 11.45 -1.31 6.86
N ASN A 467 11.26 -0.93 5.60
CA ASN A 467 10.38 -1.58 4.64
C ASN A 467 11.15 -1.90 3.36
N ILE A 468 11.03 -3.11 2.87
CA ILE A 468 11.61 -3.59 1.61
C ILE A 468 10.46 -3.90 0.66
N THR A 469 10.26 -3.08 -0.35
CA THR A 469 9.24 -3.32 -1.38
C THR A 469 9.91 -3.50 -2.73
N VAL A 470 9.38 -4.41 -3.54
CA VAL A 470 10.00 -4.80 -4.81
C VAL A 470 8.96 -4.71 -5.92
N HIS A 471 9.32 -4.08 -7.03
CA HIS A 471 8.56 -4.09 -8.28
C HIS A 471 9.25 -4.96 -9.34
N GLY A 472 8.52 -5.94 -9.86
CA GLY A 472 8.97 -6.67 -11.05
C GLY A 472 8.58 -5.92 -12.31
N TYR A 473 9.54 -5.28 -12.97
CA TYR A 473 9.30 -4.55 -14.21
C TYR A 473 10.23 -5.04 -15.33
N ARG A 474 9.63 -5.55 -16.40
CA ARG A 474 10.34 -6.15 -17.56
C ARG A 474 11.34 -7.21 -17.10
N ASP A 475 12.62 -6.93 -17.28
CA ASP A 475 13.73 -7.86 -17.02
C ASP A 475 14.44 -7.55 -15.69
N GLU A 476 13.89 -6.61 -14.91
CA GLU A 476 14.46 -6.16 -13.64
C GLU A 476 13.51 -6.37 -12.46
N LEU A 477 14.09 -6.52 -11.29
CA LEU A 477 13.48 -6.42 -9.98
C LEU A 477 13.99 -5.16 -9.30
N ASP A 478 13.16 -4.14 -9.23
CA ASP A 478 13.49 -2.85 -8.62
C ASP A 478 13.11 -2.88 -7.14
N PHE A 479 14.13 -2.96 -6.29
CA PHE A 479 14.00 -2.89 -4.84
C PHE A 479 13.93 -1.44 -4.40
N GLY A 480 12.92 -1.11 -3.60
CA GLY A 480 12.82 0.14 -2.84
C GLY A 480 13.01 -0.16 -1.36
N LEU A 481 14.07 0.39 -0.80
CA LEU A 481 14.39 0.28 0.62
C LEU A 481 14.01 1.60 1.29
N MET A 482 12.93 1.61 2.06
CA MET A 482 12.50 2.78 2.82
C MET A 482 12.80 2.57 4.29
N ALA A 483 13.52 3.52 4.89
CA ALA A 483 13.88 3.45 6.29
C ALA A 483 13.57 4.75 7.03
N ALA A 484 13.42 4.64 8.34
CA ALA A 484 13.43 5.79 9.25
C ALA A 484 14.87 6.31 9.37
N GLY A 485 15.12 7.56 8.99
CA GLY A 485 16.46 8.14 8.92
C GLY A 485 17.19 8.20 10.26
N ASN A 486 16.47 8.31 11.37
CA ASN A 486 17.05 8.25 12.71
C ASN A 486 17.49 6.84 13.15
N VAL A 487 17.06 5.78 12.46
CA VAL A 487 17.37 4.37 12.79
C VAL A 487 18.34 3.77 11.78
N VAL A 488 18.10 3.98 10.49
CA VAL A 488 18.96 3.51 9.39
C VAL A 488 19.27 4.70 8.49
N PRO A 489 20.21 5.57 8.89
CA PRO A 489 20.53 6.80 8.16
C PRO A 489 21.15 6.54 6.78
N HIS A 490 21.87 5.42 6.63
CA HIS A 490 22.57 5.01 5.42
C HIS A 490 21.97 3.71 4.85
N VAL A 491 20.67 3.78 4.44
CA VAL A 491 19.97 2.62 3.90
C VAL A 491 20.56 2.13 2.57
N GLU A 492 21.30 2.97 1.88
CA GLU A 492 22.07 2.63 0.66
C GLU A 492 23.06 1.48 0.88
N CYS A 493 23.66 1.35 2.06
CA CYS A 493 24.57 0.22 2.36
C CYS A 493 23.82 -1.13 2.36
N ILE A 494 22.55 -1.15 2.78
CA ILE A 494 21.70 -2.35 2.66
C ILE A 494 21.41 -2.63 1.18
N GLY A 495 21.26 -1.61 0.36
CA GLY A 495 21.11 -1.71 -1.09
C GLY A 495 22.33 -2.39 -1.75
N ASP A 496 23.52 -1.96 -1.41
CA ASP A 496 24.77 -2.55 -1.92
C ASP A 496 24.88 -4.04 -1.53
N MET A 497 24.52 -4.37 -0.28
CA MET A 497 24.52 -5.76 0.20
C MET A 497 23.56 -6.67 -0.58
N LEU A 498 22.49 -6.15 -1.21
CA LEU A 498 21.57 -6.97 -2.02
C LEU A 498 22.25 -7.59 -3.24
N VAL A 499 23.11 -6.84 -3.90
CA VAL A 499 23.87 -7.32 -5.07
C VAL A 499 24.81 -8.45 -4.66
N ASP A 500 25.53 -8.24 -3.55
CA ASP A 500 26.45 -9.24 -2.99
C ASP A 500 25.71 -10.51 -2.52
N GLU A 501 24.55 -10.35 -1.90
CA GLU A 501 23.76 -11.48 -1.41
C GLU A 501 23.20 -12.33 -2.56
N LEU A 502 22.81 -11.71 -3.69
CA LEU A 502 22.45 -12.45 -4.89
C LEU A 502 23.62 -13.33 -5.38
N VAL A 503 24.83 -12.77 -5.44
CA VAL A 503 26.04 -13.52 -5.83
C VAL A 503 26.34 -14.65 -4.84
N ALA A 504 26.17 -14.41 -3.54
CA ALA A 504 26.36 -15.42 -2.51
C ALA A 504 25.38 -16.59 -2.64
N LEU A 505 24.11 -16.30 -2.91
CA LEU A 505 23.08 -17.32 -3.15
C LEU A 505 23.35 -18.10 -4.44
N GLU A 506 23.69 -17.42 -5.54
CA GLU A 506 24.04 -18.08 -6.81
C GLU A 506 25.21 -19.05 -6.61
N LYS A 507 26.26 -18.62 -5.94
CA LYS A 507 27.41 -19.47 -5.60
C LYS A 507 26.98 -20.68 -4.77
N ALA A 508 26.11 -20.49 -3.75
CA ALA A 508 25.64 -21.57 -2.89
C ALA A 508 24.81 -22.63 -3.64
N TYR A 509 24.15 -22.22 -4.73
CA TYR A 509 23.39 -23.12 -5.61
C TYR A 509 24.15 -23.57 -6.86
N GLY A 510 25.45 -23.23 -7.01
CA GLY A 510 26.28 -23.61 -8.14
C GLY A 510 25.82 -22.99 -9.46
N ILE A 511 25.28 -21.78 -9.42
CA ILE A 511 24.95 -20.98 -10.60
C ILE A 511 26.21 -20.15 -10.93
N ALA A 512 26.70 -20.23 -12.16
CA ALA A 512 27.79 -19.38 -12.62
C ALA A 512 27.30 -17.92 -12.70
N ALA A 513 28.10 -17.01 -12.15
CA ALA A 513 27.82 -15.57 -12.16
C ALA A 513 27.88 -14.98 -13.57
#